data_79f1370dc1cbecfac5af738b2580cf5e
#
_entry.id   79f1370dc1cbecfac5af738b2580cf5e
#
_cell.length_a   1.000
_cell.length_b   1.000
_cell.length_c   1.000
_cell.angle_alpha   90.00
_cell.angle_beta   90.00
_cell.angle_gamma   90.00
#
_symmetry.space_group_name_H-M   'P 1'
#
loop_
_entity.id
_entity.type
_entity.pdbx_description
1 polymer ?
#
loop_
_entity_poly.entity_id
_entity_poly.type
_entity_poly.pdbx_seq_one_letter_code
_entity_poly.pdbx_strand_id
1 'polypeptide(L)'
;MTDTLTGELINLLLVAVIDAALLSWIALWWYQRSVSAITATRRASPASESSSPPPPVAAFTAGAFPLEAKRGVNGATPEVDPEDVSASRRRIAAAYTLGALAFATTIAVAKFVEEPTMRPAAVLALLWVYAWPVWPALAVLLACNRRQWLTLLARYMVAGLGGVALVTLVTQALRGAIDTAVITNAVRALAVLLITVSIPLALVTLTGIRRVRAVMPLALAATLLFGLGMLLFKRLITVAFDNASTRSAILTIASWSTTDVAFYSLYLFLALPVGWFAWRALRGLAAAYGRKRYSDIQLIVDCWFLIVAMEAIVTQLVIPFGLVGIPIGAAAFVFYRATVALVLWAWPLPARPADRASRLLLLRVFGYQARTESLFDQLARRWRFYGPVQLIAGTDLAMRTADPGDVLSFVEGRLRDLYVTSAADIDARIGGLDMTRDGDGRFRVNEVYCLNDTWKPTLAALLSVTDLVVMDLRNFSQHNSGCRFELEQLVQNLRSDRLVLICDGSTDQLLLRTILDEAMERTGTTRAASAASLVHVETGSQPEIRLVMECLLAPGRVAITAA
;
A
#
# COMPACT_ATOMS: atom_id res chain seq x y z
N MET A 1 7.07 37.92 12.55
CA MET A 1 7.08 36.61 13.25
C MET A 1 6.26 35.56 12.51
N THR A 2 5.10 35.86 11.96
CA THR A 2 4.30 34.95 11.14
C THR A 2 4.98 34.57 9.81
N ASP A 3 5.67 35.49 9.15
CA ASP A 3 6.34 35.24 7.87
C ASP A 3 7.58 34.34 8.00
N THR A 4 8.30 34.45 9.10
CA THR A 4 9.45 33.57 9.39
C THR A 4 9.01 32.14 9.70
N LEU A 5 7.92 31.95 10.44
CA LEU A 5 7.35 30.62 10.74
C LEU A 5 6.80 29.93 9.50
N THR A 6 6.14 30.68 8.62
CA THR A 6 5.64 30.13 7.33
C THR A 6 6.82 29.71 6.45
N GLY A 7 7.90 30.50 6.39
CA GLY A 7 9.12 30.16 5.68
C GLY A 7 9.81 28.89 6.25
N GLU A 8 9.90 28.78 7.57
CA GLU A 8 10.47 27.56 8.22
C GLU A 8 9.63 26.30 7.93
N LEU A 9 8.30 26.43 7.94
CA LEU A 9 7.41 25.31 7.63
C LEU A 9 7.54 24.85 6.19
N ILE A 10 7.59 25.77 5.24
CA ILE A 10 7.80 25.47 3.83
C ILE A 10 9.14 24.79 3.62
N ASN A 11 10.20 25.27 4.27
CA ASN A 11 11.52 24.65 4.21
C ASN A 11 11.52 23.24 4.81
N LEU A 12 10.87 23.05 5.94
CA LEU A 12 10.77 21.72 6.60
C LEU A 12 9.99 20.72 5.75
N LEU A 13 8.91 21.14 5.11
CA LEU A 13 8.16 20.32 4.16
C LEU A 13 8.98 20.02 2.90
N LEU A 14 9.70 20.99 2.37
CA LEU A 14 10.56 20.81 1.20
C LEU A 14 11.69 19.81 1.50
N VAL A 15 12.35 19.95 2.65
CA VAL A 15 13.37 19.02 3.13
C VAL A 15 12.78 17.63 3.30
N ALA A 16 11.60 17.50 3.94
CA ALA A 16 10.94 16.21 4.11
C ALA A 16 10.61 15.51 2.77
N VAL A 17 10.20 16.28 1.75
CA VAL A 17 9.94 15.75 0.40
C VAL A 17 11.24 15.27 -0.27
N ILE A 18 12.30 16.06 -0.16
CA ILE A 18 13.61 15.71 -0.71
C ILE A 18 14.16 14.47 -0.01
N ASP A 19 14.09 14.42 1.32
CA ASP A 19 14.53 13.28 2.12
C ASP A 19 13.73 12.03 1.79
N ALA A 20 12.41 12.14 1.66
CA ALA A 20 11.55 11.02 1.25
C ALA A 20 11.93 10.50 -0.15
N ALA A 21 12.23 11.39 -1.09
CA ALA A 21 12.67 11.00 -2.43
C ALA A 21 14.04 10.33 -2.41
N LEU A 22 15.01 10.87 -1.67
CA LEU A 22 16.36 10.30 -1.52
C LEU A 22 16.31 8.94 -0.81
N LEU A 23 15.59 8.84 0.31
CA LEU A 23 15.44 7.58 1.05
C LEU A 23 14.73 6.53 0.21
N SER A 24 13.72 6.92 -0.58
CA SER A 24 13.04 6.02 -1.51
C SER A 24 14.00 5.50 -2.58
N TRP A 25 14.84 6.38 -3.14
CA TRP A 25 15.83 6.00 -4.14
C TRP A 25 16.90 5.07 -3.57
N ILE A 26 17.44 5.38 -2.39
CA ILE A 26 18.42 4.55 -1.68
C ILE A 26 17.84 3.18 -1.33
N ALA A 27 16.60 3.14 -0.80
CA ALA A 27 15.92 1.90 -0.44
C ALA A 27 15.69 1.01 -1.66
N LEU A 28 15.23 1.58 -2.80
CA LEU A 28 15.06 0.85 -4.05
C LEU A 28 16.40 0.35 -4.61
N TRP A 29 17.45 1.16 -4.55
CA TRP A 29 18.78 0.78 -5.00
C TRP A 29 19.34 -0.39 -4.17
N TRP A 30 19.21 -0.34 -2.84
CA TRP A 30 19.63 -1.43 -1.96
C TRP A 30 18.80 -2.70 -2.17
N TYR A 31 17.47 -2.55 -2.31
CA TYR A 31 16.58 -3.64 -2.65
C TYR A 31 17.03 -4.33 -3.96
N GLN A 32 17.21 -3.57 -5.04
CA GLN A 32 17.65 -4.10 -6.33
C GLN A 32 19.02 -4.78 -6.25
N ARG A 33 19.96 -4.20 -5.49
CA ARG A 33 21.27 -4.80 -5.26
C ARG A 33 21.16 -6.12 -4.49
N SER A 34 20.29 -6.20 -3.51
CA SER A 34 20.05 -7.43 -2.73
C SER A 34 19.38 -8.51 -3.60
N VAL A 35 18.43 -8.16 -4.43
CA VAL A 35 17.82 -9.06 -5.43
C VAL A 35 18.89 -9.59 -6.39
N SER A 36 19.75 -8.69 -6.91
CA SER A 36 20.85 -9.07 -7.81
C SER A 36 21.84 -10.02 -7.13
N ALA A 37 22.14 -9.81 -5.85
CA ALA A 37 23.03 -10.70 -5.09
C ALA A 37 22.43 -12.11 -4.91
N ILE A 38 21.13 -12.21 -4.58
CA ILE A 38 20.44 -13.50 -4.45
C ILE A 38 20.48 -14.28 -5.78
N THR A 39 20.30 -13.59 -6.92
CA THR A 39 20.33 -14.21 -8.25
C THR A 39 21.75 -14.55 -8.73
N ALA A 40 22.75 -13.76 -8.35
CA ALA A 40 24.15 -13.97 -8.74
C ALA A 40 24.81 -15.12 -7.97
N THR A 41 24.47 -15.32 -6.71
CA THR A 41 25.05 -16.36 -5.84
C THR A 41 24.89 -17.75 -6.47
N ARG A 42 23.83 -17.99 -7.23
CA ARG A 42 23.59 -19.28 -7.89
C ARG A 42 24.26 -19.39 -9.27
N ARG A 43 24.45 -18.28 -9.99
CA ARG A 43 25.23 -18.31 -11.23
C ARG A 43 26.70 -18.67 -11.00
N ALA A 44 27.21 -18.37 -9.80
CA ALA A 44 28.57 -18.68 -9.39
C ALA A 44 28.74 -20.07 -8.77
N SER A 45 27.67 -20.72 -8.34
CA SER A 45 27.71 -22.11 -7.91
C SER A 45 27.68 -22.99 -9.16
N PRO A 46 28.77 -23.70 -9.52
CA PRO A 46 28.74 -24.57 -10.68
C PRO A 46 27.62 -25.57 -10.46
N ALA A 47 26.60 -25.50 -11.30
CA ALA A 47 25.66 -26.58 -11.40
C ALA A 47 26.49 -27.85 -11.61
N SER A 48 26.43 -28.78 -10.66
CA SER A 48 26.68 -30.15 -11.03
C SER A 48 25.64 -30.41 -12.12
N GLU A 49 26.08 -30.40 -13.37
CA GLU A 49 25.35 -30.88 -14.52
C GLU A 49 25.06 -32.37 -14.27
N SER A 50 24.12 -32.64 -13.39
CA SER A 50 23.41 -33.88 -13.47
C SER A 50 22.48 -33.72 -14.66
N SER A 51 22.92 -34.24 -15.78
CA SER A 51 22.16 -34.45 -17.01
C SER A 51 21.03 -35.47 -16.86
N SER A 52 20.48 -35.59 -15.67
CA SER A 52 19.23 -36.30 -15.42
C SER A 52 18.09 -35.40 -15.89
N PRO A 53 17.26 -35.89 -16.81
CA PRO A 53 16.04 -35.19 -17.17
C PRO A 53 15.27 -34.88 -15.89
N PRO A 54 14.62 -33.70 -15.79
CA PRO A 54 13.81 -33.36 -14.62
C PRO A 54 12.86 -34.53 -14.37
N PRO A 55 12.68 -34.97 -13.12
CA PRO A 55 11.77 -36.06 -12.80
C PRO A 55 10.41 -35.71 -13.43
N PRO A 56 9.74 -36.69 -14.05
CA PRO A 56 8.43 -36.44 -14.65
C PRO A 56 7.53 -35.80 -13.62
N VAL A 57 6.78 -34.78 -14.01
CA VAL A 57 5.87 -33.99 -13.15
C VAL A 57 4.89 -34.89 -12.35
N ALA A 58 4.66 -36.12 -12.84
CA ALA A 58 3.91 -37.18 -12.15
C ALA A 58 4.53 -37.65 -10.81
N ALA A 59 5.79 -37.37 -10.53
CA ALA A 59 6.42 -37.73 -9.24
C ALA A 59 6.16 -36.74 -8.11
N PHE A 60 5.60 -35.56 -8.42
CA PHE A 60 5.05 -34.63 -7.44
C PHE A 60 3.58 -34.95 -7.12
N THR A 61 3.22 -36.23 -7.19
CA THR A 61 1.89 -36.67 -6.76
C THR A 61 1.72 -36.42 -5.27
N ALA A 62 0.84 -35.49 -4.98
CA ALA A 62 -0.20 -35.48 -3.92
C ALA A 62 0.08 -36.11 -2.53
N GLY A 63 1.28 -36.54 -2.21
CA GLY A 63 1.53 -37.35 -1.03
C GLY A 63 2.17 -36.64 0.16
N ALA A 64 2.54 -35.38 0.06
CA ALA A 64 3.37 -34.74 1.08
C ALA A 64 2.83 -33.43 1.67
N PHE A 65 1.65 -32.96 1.28
CA PHE A 65 1.11 -31.73 1.85
C PHE A 65 0.15 -32.01 3.02
N PRO A 66 0.53 -31.76 4.28
CA PRO A 66 -0.38 -31.91 5.43
C PRO A 66 -1.58 -30.94 5.40
N LEU A 67 -1.58 -29.98 4.49
CA LEU A 67 -2.71 -29.06 4.23
C LEU A 67 -3.84 -29.70 3.43
N GLU A 68 -3.64 -30.93 3.02
CA GLU A 68 -4.59 -31.75 2.34
C GLU A 68 -5.94 -31.83 2.93
N ALA A 69 -5.97 -31.72 4.01
CA ALA A 69 -6.77 -32.72 4.65
C ALA A 69 -8.24 -32.44 4.64
N LYS A 70 -8.79 -31.44 4.16
CA LYS A 70 -10.25 -31.29 4.35
C LYS A 70 -11.04 -30.41 3.39
N ARG A 71 -10.47 -30.00 2.29
CA ARG A 71 -11.34 -29.50 1.21
C ARG A 71 -11.58 -30.66 0.24
N GLY A 72 -12.65 -31.39 0.50
CA GLY A 72 -13.08 -32.44 -0.40
C GLY A 72 -13.19 -31.91 -1.82
N VAL A 73 -12.81 -32.74 -2.78
CA VAL A 73 -12.89 -32.54 -4.24
C VAL A 73 -14.30 -32.06 -4.71
N ASN A 74 -15.28 -32.06 -3.84
CA ASN A 74 -16.66 -31.61 -4.05
C ASN A 74 -16.96 -30.22 -3.47
N GLY A 75 -15.96 -29.43 -3.08
CA GLY A 75 -16.21 -28.11 -2.53
C GLY A 75 -16.86 -27.20 -3.56
N ALA A 76 -18.10 -26.82 -3.33
CA ALA A 76 -18.72 -25.67 -3.96
C ALA A 76 -17.73 -24.50 -3.91
N THR A 77 -17.57 -23.78 -5.01
CA THR A 77 -16.85 -22.50 -5.01
C THR A 77 -17.36 -21.70 -3.83
N PRO A 78 -16.49 -21.21 -2.94
CA PRO A 78 -16.95 -20.42 -1.81
C PRO A 78 -17.73 -19.24 -2.38
N GLU A 79 -19.05 -19.27 -2.19
CA GLU A 79 -19.93 -18.21 -2.66
C GLU A 79 -19.58 -16.96 -1.87
N VAL A 80 -18.86 -16.06 -2.54
CA VAL A 80 -18.47 -14.80 -1.96
C VAL A 80 -19.64 -13.87 -2.06
N ASP A 81 -20.28 -13.57 -0.94
CA ASP A 81 -21.35 -12.60 -0.89
C ASP A 81 -20.80 -11.18 -1.14
N PRO A 82 -21.19 -10.52 -2.26
CA PRO A 82 -20.79 -9.14 -2.54
C PRO A 82 -21.28 -8.16 -1.47
N GLU A 83 -22.35 -8.49 -0.73
CA GLU A 83 -22.87 -7.66 0.34
C GLU A 83 -21.91 -7.58 1.53
N ASP A 84 -21.27 -8.68 1.88
CA ASP A 84 -20.24 -8.72 2.93
C ASP A 84 -19.04 -7.82 2.61
N VAL A 85 -18.63 -7.78 1.34
CA VAL A 85 -17.55 -6.90 0.89
C VAL A 85 -17.97 -5.44 0.97
N SER A 86 -19.19 -5.13 0.53
CA SER A 86 -19.73 -3.77 0.59
C SER A 86 -19.91 -3.31 2.05
N ALA A 87 -20.35 -4.19 2.93
CA ALA A 87 -20.46 -3.94 4.37
C ALA A 87 -19.08 -3.69 5.01
N SER A 88 -18.09 -4.53 4.69
CA SER A 88 -16.70 -4.32 5.16
C SER A 88 -16.17 -2.95 4.73
N ARG A 89 -16.35 -2.58 3.46
CA ARG A 89 -15.90 -1.29 2.93
C ARG A 89 -16.58 -0.11 3.63
N ARG A 90 -17.91 -0.18 3.87
CA ARG A 90 -18.64 0.86 4.60
C ARG A 90 -18.14 1.02 6.03
N ARG A 91 -17.90 -0.09 6.75
CA ARG A 91 -17.42 -0.08 8.14
C ARG A 91 -16.01 0.52 8.25
N ILE A 92 -15.11 0.14 7.34
CA ILE A 92 -13.77 0.72 7.25
C ILE A 92 -13.86 2.23 6.98
N ALA A 93 -14.67 2.65 6.01
CA ALA A 93 -14.87 4.05 5.69
C ALA A 93 -15.40 4.84 6.90
N ALA A 94 -16.39 4.32 7.61
CA ALA A 94 -16.93 4.94 8.81
C ALA A 94 -15.88 5.05 9.93
N ALA A 95 -15.13 3.97 10.19
CA ALA A 95 -14.10 3.95 11.23
C ALA A 95 -13.03 5.02 11.00
N TYR A 96 -12.49 5.11 9.78
CA TYR A 96 -11.45 6.09 9.46
C TYR A 96 -11.99 7.52 9.38
N THR A 97 -13.24 7.72 8.94
CA THR A 97 -13.88 9.04 8.95
C THR A 97 -14.09 9.54 10.37
N LEU A 98 -14.64 8.69 11.26
CA LEU A 98 -14.83 9.04 12.68
C LEU A 98 -13.48 9.25 13.39
N GLY A 99 -12.48 8.44 13.07
CA GLY A 99 -11.12 8.63 13.57
C GLY A 99 -10.53 9.97 13.16
N ALA A 100 -10.66 10.36 11.89
CA ALA A 100 -10.20 11.65 11.38
C ALA A 100 -10.92 12.83 12.06
N LEU A 101 -12.23 12.69 12.30
CA LEU A 101 -12.99 13.70 13.04
C LEU A 101 -12.52 13.79 14.50
N ALA A 102 -12.28 12.68 15.18
CA ALA A 102 -11.74 12.67 16.55
C ALA A 102 -10.36 13.35 16.61
N PHE A 103 -9.48 13.08 15.64
CA PHE A 103 -8.20 13.76 15.49
C PHE A 103 -8.35 15.26 15.37
N ALA A 104 -9.11 15.70 14.37
CA ALA A 104 -9.31 17.12 14.08
C ALA A 104 -10.01 17.85 15.24
N THR A 105 -10.99 17.20 15.90
CA THR A 105 -11.69 17.76 17.06
C THR A 105 -10.74 18.00 18.23
N THR A 106 -9.79 17.10 18.48
CA THR A 106 -8.81 17.27 19.57
C THR A 106 -7.99 18.54 19.36
N ILE A 107 -7.52 18.80 18.13
CA ILE A 107 -6.76 20.01 17.81
C ILE A 107 -7.64 21.25 17.88
N ALA A 108 -8.86 21.18 17.33
CA ALA A 108 -9.80 22.30 17.35
C ALA A 108 -10.22 22.69 18.77
N VAL A 109 -10.44 21.71 19.65
CA VAL A 109 -10.76 21.95 21.07
C VAL A 109 -9.58 22.60 21.78
N ALA A 110 -8.35 22.14 21.56
CA ALA A 110 -7.17 22.77 22.15
C ALA A 110 -7.07 24.25 21.73
N LYS A 111 -7.27 24.55 20.43
CA LYS A 111 -7.28 25.94 19.94
C LYS A 111 -8.44 26.77 20.50
N PHE A 112 -9.61 26.19 20.65
CA PHE A 112 -10.76 26.87 21.26
C PHE A 112 -10.53 27.19 22.74
N VAL A 113 -9.85 26.31 23.49
CA VAL A 113 -9.46 26.57 24.87
C VAL A 113 -8.47 27.75 24.98
N GLU A 114 -7.55 27.87 24.01
CA GLU A 114 -6.63 29.00 23.93
C GLU A 114 -7.34 30.32 23.57
N GLU A 115 -8.26 30.26 22.60
CA GLU A 115 -8.99 31.41 22.07
C GLU A 115 -10.50 31.16 22.10
N PRO A 116 -11.16 31.32 23.29
CA PRO A 116 -12.59 31.05 23.43
C PRO A 116 -13.50 31.95 22.59
N THR A 117 -12.98 33.08 22.10
CA THR A 117 -13.68 34.02 21.22
C THR A 117 -13.62 33.63 19.75
N MET A 118 -13.03 32.48 19.42
CA MET A 118 -12.91 31.98 18.06
C MET A 118 -14.27 31.88 17.36
N ARG A 119 -14.35 32.40 16.13
CA ARG A 119 -15.59 32.35 15.34
C ARG A 119 -15.91 30.89 14.95
N PRO A 120 -17.21 30.49 14.93
CA PRO A 120 -17.62 29.15 14.54
C PRO A 120 -17.07 28.69 13.18
N ALA A 121 -16.99 29.62 12.22
CA ALA A 121 -16.39 29.35 10.90
C ALA A 121 -14.89 28.99 10.98
N ALA A 122 -14.14 29.58 11.91
CA ALA A 122 -12.73 29.26 12.13
C ALA A 122 -12.56 27.87 12.76
N VAL A 123 -13.43 27.50 13.71
CA VAL A 123 -13.45 26.16 14.29
C VAL A 123 -13.75 25.12 13.22
N LEU A 124 -14.74 25.37 12.37
CA LEU A 124 -15.08 24.47 11.26
C LEU A 124 -13.93 24.36 10.24
N ALA A 125 -13.25 25.47 9.94
CA ALA A 125 -12.08 25.49 9.07
C ALA A 125 -10.93 24.64 9.65
N LEU A 126 -10.66 24.74 10.97
CA LEU A 126 -9.67 23.90 11.64
C LEU A 126 -10.03 22.42 11.56
N LEU A 127 -11.28 22.06 11.88
CA LEU A 127 -11.75 20.66 11.76
C LEU A 127 -11.53 20.13 10.32
N TRP A 128 -11.84 20.92 9.32
CA TRP A 128 -11.65 20.50 7.94
C TRP A 128 -10.17 20.38 7.57
N VAL A 129 -9.34 21.37 7.94
CA VAL A 129 -7.89 21.34 7.65
C VAL A 129 -7.24 20.11 8.25
N TYR A 130 -7.48 19.82 9.53
CA TYR A 130 -6.82 18.71 10.20
C TYR A 130 -7.45 17.34 9.90
N ALA A 131 -8.61 17.29 9.27
CA ALA A 131 -9.23 16.05 8.78
C ALA A 131 -8.77 15.65 7.36
N TRP A 132 -7.90 16.42 6.68
CA TRP A 132 -7.53 16.15 5.29
C TRP A 132 -7.02 14.73 5.00
N PRO A 133 -6.33 14.00 5.91
CA PRO A 133 -5.89 12.65 5.61
C PRO A 133 -7.03 11.66 5.34
N VAL A 134 -8.27 12.01 5.72
CA VAL A 134 -9.43 11.11 5.53
C VAL A 134 -9.69 10.80 4.06
N TRP A 135 -9.60 11.76 3.16
CA TRP A 135 -9.92 11.53 1.75
C TRP A 135 -8.87 10.64 1.04
N PRO A 136 -7.53 10.83 1.18
CA PRO A 136 -6.57 9.89 0.63
C PRO A 136 -6.61 8.54 1.34
N ALA A 137 -6.84 8.50 2.66
CA ALA A 137 -7.03 7.27 3.41
C ALA A 137 -8.19 6.45 2.85
N LEU A 138 -9.36 7.06 2.66
CA LEU A 138 -10.52 6.39 2.06
C LEU A 138 -10.25 5.96 0.62
N ALA A 139 -9.60 6.79 -0.18
CA ALA A 139 -9.26 6.46 -1.56
C ALA A 139 -8.39 5.19 -1.66
N VAL A 140 -7.40 5.07 -0.78
CA VAL A 140 -6.48 3.92 -0.72
C VAL A 140 -7.15 2.71 -0.08
N LEU A 141 -7.82 2.86 1.05
CA LEU A 141 -8.51 1.78 1.77
C LEU A 141 -9.65 1.17 0.96
N LEU A 142 -10.39 1.98 0.20
CA LEU A 142 -11.50 1.52 -0.62
C LEU A 142 -11.10 1.09 -2.04
N ALA A 143 -9.80 1.11 -2.35
CA ALA A 143 -9.27 0.77 -3.67
C ALA A 143 -9.94 1.56 -4.81
N CYS A 144 -10.13 2.88 -4.60
CA CYS A 144 -10.78 3.75 -5.56
C CYS A 144 -9.95 3.88 -6.85
N ASN A 145 -10.64 3.95 -7.98
CA ASN A 145 -10.02 4.33 -9.24
C ASN A 145 -9.79 5.86 -9.30
N ARG A 146 -9.08 6.34 -10.33
CA ARG A 146 -8.75 7.76 -10.47
C ARG A 146 -9.99 8.67 -10.43
N ARG A 147 -11.11 8.29 -11.06
CA ARG A 147 -12.35 9.08 -11.03
C ARG A 147 -12.95 9.13 -9.64
N GLN A 148 -13.06 7.99 -8.97
CA GLN A 148 -13.57 7.90 -7.60
C GLN A 148 -12.69 8.67 -6.62
N TRP A 149 -11.37 8.61 -6.80
CA TRP A 149 -10.41 9.37 -6.02
C TRP A 149 -10.63 10.88 -6.17
N LEU A 150 -10.74 11.38 -7.40
CA LEU A 150 -11.05 12.78 -7.68
C LEU A 150 -12.44 13.20 -7.15
N THR A 151 -13.43 12.29 -7.23
CA THR A 151 -14.77 12.54 -6.66
C THR A 151 -14.73 12.66 -5.15
N LEU A 152 -13.97 11.82 -4.45
CA LEU A 152 -13.76 11.92 -3.00
C LEU A 152 -13.08 13.23 -2.63
N LEU A 153 -12.04 13.62 -3.37
CA LEU A 153 -11.36 14.89 -3.17
C LEU A 153 -12.34 16.06 -3.38
N ALA A 154 -13.08 16.07 -4.50
CA ALA A 154 -14.05 17.11 -4.78
C ALA A 154 -15.13 17.21 -3.68
N ARG A 155 -15.65 16.06 -3.21
CA ARG A 155 -16.61 16.04 -2.09
C ARG A 155 -16.01 16.59 -0.81
N TYR A 156 -14.77 16.24 -0.49
CA TYR A 156 -14.06 16.78 0.66
C TYR A 156 -13.89 18.31 0.56
N MET A 157 -13.46 18.80 -0.61
CA MET A 157 -13.29 20.23 -0.86
C MET A 157 -14.63 20.97 -0.77
N VAL A 158 -15.68 20.47 -1.42
CA VAL A 158 -17.01 21.10 -1.39
C VAL A 158 -17.58 21.10 0.03
N ALA A 159 -17.45 20.02 0.78
CA ALA A 159 -17.93 19.95 2.17
C ALA A 159 -17.22 20.98 3.08
N GLY A 160 -15.89 21.09 2.96
CA GLY A 160 -15.13 22.04 3.77
C GLY A 160 -15.36 23.49 3.38
N LEU A 161 -15.12 23.80 2.11
CA LEU A 161 -15.25 25.18 1.60
C LEU A 161 -16.70 25.69 1.68
N GLY A 162 -17.65 24.85 1.26
CA GLY A 162 -19.07 25.17 1.33
C GLY A 162 -19.56 25.30 2.78
N GLY A 163 -19.10 24.44 3.68
CA GLY A 163 -19.43 24.52 5.11
C GLY A 163 -18.91 25.82 5.75
N VAL A 164 -17.63 26.15 5.53
CA VAL A 164 -17.04 27.40 6.04
C VAL A 164 -17.74 28.62 5.47
N ALA A 165 -18.01 28.64 4.17
CA ALA A 165 -18.73 29.73 3.51
C ALA A 165 -20.16 29.89 4.07
N LEU A 166 -20.90 28.77 4.20
CA LEU A 166 -22.26 28.78 4.74
C LEU A 166 -22.29 29.31 6.18
N VAL A 167 -21.41 28.81 7.06
CA VAL A 167 -21.36 29.27 8.45
C VAL A 167 -20.97 30.75 8.52
N THR A 168 -20.07 31.21 7.65
CA THR A 168 -19.70 32.64 7.56
C THR A 168 -20.89 33.48 7.16
N LEU A 169 -21.63 33.07 6.11
CA LEU A 169 -22.81 33.79 5.65
C LEU A 169 -23.93 33.84 6.69
N VAL A 170 -24.23 32.71 7.32
CA VAL A 170 -25.25 32.63 8.37
C VAL A 170 -24.88 33.49 9.56
N THR A 171 -23.63 33.46 10.01
CA THR A 171 -23.20 34.29 11.15
C THR A 171 -23.23 35.80 10.83
N GLN A 172 -22.98 36.19 9.60
CA GLN A 172 -23.13 37.59 9.15
C GLN A 172 -24.58 38.03 9.04
N ALA A 173 -25.43 37.17 8.45
CA ALA A 173 -26.86 37.44 8.33
C ALA A 173 -27.51 37.64 9.71
N LEU A 174 -27.16 36.81 10.69
CA LEU A 174 -27.63 36.94 12.07
C LEU A 174 -27.14 38.22 12.77
N ARG A 175 -26.04 38.83 12.32
CA ARG A 175 -25.50 40.09 12.85
C ARG A 175 -26.07 41.36 12.15
N GLY A 176 -26.86 41.15 11.10
CA GLY A 176 -27.53 42.26 10.40
C GLY A 176 -26.62 43.17 9.54
N ALA A 177 -25.35 42.79 9.36
CA ALA A 177 -24.42 43.59 8.54
C ALA A 177 -23.51 42.69 7.72
N ILE A 178 -23.45 42.93 6.41
CA ILE A 178 -22.46 42.29 5.53
C ILE A 178 -21.18 43.14 5.57
N ASP A 179 -20.18 42.65 6.29
CA ASP A 179 -18.87 43.28 6.35
C ASP A 179 -17.95 42.73 5.25
N THR A 180 -17.58 43.58 4.30
CA THR A 180 -16.69 43.24 3.17
C THR A 180 -15.29 42.79 3.65
N ALA A 181 -14.81 43.32 4.79
CA ALA A 181 -13.54 42.92 5.37
C ALA A 181 -13.56 41.44 5.83
N VAL A 182 -14.71 40.98 6.32
CA VAL A 182 -14.86 39.55 6.72
C VAL A 182 -14.83 38.64 5.51
N ILE A 183 -15.47 39.07 4.39
CA ILE A 183 -15.44 38.30 3.13
C ILE A 183 -14.01 38.23 2.59
N THR A 184 -13.30 39.35 2.56
CA THR A 184 -11.91 39.42 2.08
C THR A 184 -10.98 38.54 2.94
N ASN A 185 -11.13 38.56 4.26
CA ASN A 185 -10.36 37.73 5.17
C ASN A 185 -10.70 36.24 5.01
N ALA A 186 -11.97 35.89 4.77
CA ALA A 186 -12.38 34.54 4.48
C ALA A 186 -11.77 34.02 3.16
N VAL A 187 -11.77 34.85 2.11
CA VAL A 187 -11.13 34.51 0.82
C VAL A 187 -9.62 34.33 0.98
N ARG A 188 -8.96 35.22 1.74
CA ARG A 188 -7.52 35.09 2.05
C ARG A 188 -7.21 33.83 2.83
N ALA A 189 -7.99 33.53 3.88
CA ALA A 189 -7.87 32.30 4.65
C ALA A 189 -8.06 31.06 3.77
N LEU A 190 -9.03 31.12 2.84
CA LEU A 190 -9.29 30.07 1.87
C LEU A 190 -8.10 29.86 0.92
N ALA A 191 -7.47 30.92 0.44
CA ALA A 191 -6.30 30.85 -0.41
C ALA A 191 -5.10 30.21 0.30
N VAL A 192 -4.83 30.62 1.54
CA VAL A 192 -3.80 29.99 2.41
C VAL A 192 -4.11 28.52 2.61
N LEU A 193 -5.35 28.17 2.88
CA LEU A 193 -5.80 26.81 3.08
C LEU A 193 -5.60 25.92 1.84
N LEU A 194 -5.93 26.45 0.65
CA LEU A 194 -5.70 25.75 -0.62
C LEU A 194 -4.20 25.51 -0.87
N ILE A 195 -3.35 26.48 -0.53
CA ILE A 195 -1.90 26.31 -0.63
C ILE A 195 -1.42 25.24 0.37
N THR A 196 -1.91 25.26 1.59
CA THR A 196 -1.55 24.27 2.62
C THR A 196 -1.95 22.86 2.21
N VAL A 197 -3.14 22.66 1.61
CA VAL A 197 -3.62 21.36 1.13
C VAL A 197 -2.93 20.93 -0.18
N SER A 198 -2.41 21.86 -0.98
CA SER A 198 -1.77 21.54 -2.28
C SER A 198 -0.53 20.66 -2.12
N ILE A 199 0.27 20.87 -1.09
CA ILE A 199 1.49 20.08 -0.82
C ILE A 199 1.15 18.63 -0.45
N PRO A 200 0.27 18.37 0.53
CA PRO A 200 -0.24 17.02 0.78
C PRO A 200 -0.86 16.37 -0.46
N LEU A 201 -1.61 17.15 -1.25
CA LEU A 201 -2.20 16.67 -2.49
C LEU A 201 -1.14 16.20 -3.49
N ALA A 202 -0.07 16.96 -3.66
CA ALA A 202 1.05 16.59 -4.52
C ALA A 202 1.74 15.31 -4.02
N LEU A 203 2.01 15.19 -2.72
CA LEU A 203 2.59 14.00 -2.11
C LEU A 203 1.71 12.76 -2.32
N VAL A 204 0.40 12.90 -2.12
CA VAL A 204 -0.54 11.79 -2.31
C VAL A 204 -0.66 11.40 -3.79
N THR A 205 -0.60 12.34 -4.73
CA THR A 205 -0.60 12.01 -6.17
C THR A 205 0.63 11.19 -6.57
N LEU A 206 1.79 11.44 -5.94
CA LEU A 206 2.99 10.63 -6.13
C LEU A 206 2.79 9.18 -5.69
N THR A 207 1.91 8.90 -4.73
CA THR A 207 1.58 7.52 -4.32
C THR A 207 0.85 6.73 -5.41
N GLY A 208 0.30 7.41 -6.42
CA GLY A 208 -0.27 6.78 -7.61
C GLY A 208 0.78 6.11 -8.50
N ILE A 209 2.05 6.55 -8.41
CA ILE A 209 3.16 5.96 -9.14
C ILE A 209 3.57 4.66 -8.42
N ARG A 210 3.51 3.53 -9.12
CA ARG A 210 3.76 2.20 -8.53
C ARG A 210 5.10 2.12 -7.77
N ARG A 211 6.19 2.59 -8.36
CA ARG A 211 7.52 2.58 -7.73
C ARG A 211 7.58 3.40 -6.45
N VAL A 212 6.93 4.56 -6.44
CA VAL A 212 6.85 5.42 -5.26
C VAL A 212 5.99 4.77 -4.18
N ARG A 213 4.86 4.17 -4.57
CA ARG A 213 3.97 3.45 -3.66
C ARG A 213 4.66 2.29 -2.93
N ALA A 214 5.54 1.54 -3.62
CA ALA A 214 6.26 0.42 -3.03
C ALA A 214 7.13 0.84 -1.83
N VAL A 215 7.81 1.98 -1.91
CA VAL A 215 8.69 2.47 -0.86
C VAL A 215 8.05 3.51 0.05
N MET A 216 6.86 4.00 -0.28
CA MET A 216 6.19 5.08 0.44
C MET A 216 6.01 4.80 1.95
N PRO A 217 5.56 3.60 2.39
CA PRO A 217 5.44 3.32 3.82
C PRO A 217 6.76 3.47 4.55
N LEU A 218 7.84 2.99 3.95
CA LEU A 218 9.18 3.07 4.51
C LEU A 218 9.72 4.51 4.49
N ALA A 219 9.55 5.21 3.36
CA ALA A 219 10.00 6.58 3.22
C ALA A 219 9.29 7.53 4.20
N LEU A 220 7.96 7.42 4.33
CA LEU A 220 7.20 8.20 5.30
C LEU A 220 7.60 7.89 6.74
N ALA A 221 7.73 6.61 7.10
CA ALA A 221 8.16 6.22 8.43
C ALA A 221 9.60 6.70 8.73
N ALA A 222 10.51 6.59 7.78
CA ALA A 222 11.89 7.08 7.90
C ALA A 222 11.93 8.60 8.08
N THR A 223 11.19 9.34 7.25
CA THR A 223 11.09 10.81 7.34
C THR A 223 10.55 11.26 8.69
N LEU A 224 9.49 10.60 9.20
CA LEU A 224 8.95 10.89 10.52
C LEU A 224 9.96 10.62 11.63
N LEU A 225 10.60 9.46 11.63
CA LEU A 225 11.56 9.07 12.66
C LEU A 225 12.80 9.96 12.65
N PHE A 226 13.33 10.25 11.46
CA PHE A 226 14.46 11.14 11.28
C PHE A 226 14.09 12.60 11.62
N GLY A 227 12.95 13.09 11.10
CA GLY A 227 12.45 14.43 11.39
C GLY A 227 12.20 14.68 12.88
N LEU A 228 11.54 13.73 13.57
CA LEU A 228 11.37 13.79 15.03
C LEU A 228 12.69 13.79 15.78
N GLY A 229 13.64 12.95 15.35
CA GLY A 229 14.98 12.89 15.93
C GLY A 229 15.71 14.22 15.78
N MET A 230 15.64 14.84 14.60
CA MET A 230 16.29 16.12 14.32
C MET A 230 15.64 17.30 15.06
N LEU A 231 14.29 17.29 15.19
CA LEU A 231 13.59 18.29 16.02
C LEU A 231 13.98 18.18 17.50
N LEU A 232 14.02 16.97 18.03
CA LEU A 232 14.48 16.72 19.39
C LEU A 232 15.91 17.19 19.57
N PHE A 233 16.77 16.91 18.62
CA PHE A 233 18.15 17.33 18.60
C PHE A 233 18.29 18.86 18.56
N LYS A 234 17.60 19.56 17.64
CA LYS A 234 17.56 21.03 17.60
C LYS A 234 17.18 21.60 18.97
N ARG A 235 16.18 20.99 19.63
CA ARG A 235 15.74 21.42 20.96
C ARG A 235 16.80 21.20 22.03
N LEU A 236 17.48 20.06 22.01
CA LEU A 236 18.57 19.75 22.94
C LEU A 236 19.73 20.75 22.80
N ILE A 237 20.12 21.08 21.57
CA ILE A 237 21.14 22.10 21.29
C ILE A 237 20.68 23.46 21.86
N THR A 238 19.45 23.88 21.56
CA THR A 238 18.93 25.16 22.06
C THR A 238 19.03 25.22 23.59
N VAL A 239 18.57 24.19 24.30
CA VAL A 239 18.66 24.10 25.77
C VAL A 239 20.12 24.10 26.23
N ALA A 240 21.02 23.42 25.52
CA ALA A 240 22.45 23.41 25.82
C ALA A 240 23.09 24.79 25.67
N PHE A 241 22.68 25.57 24.65
CA PHE A 241 23.16 26.95 24.46
C PHE A 241 22.55 27.95 25.48
N ASP A 242 21.36 27.70 26.00
CA ASP A 242 20.77 28.50 27.05
C ASP A 242 21.53 28.36 28.38
N ASN A 243 22.17 27.22 28.62
CA ASN A 243 23.01 26.99 29.78
C ASN A 243 24.42 27.56 29.57
N ALA A 244 24.84 28.49 30.45
CA ALA A 244 26.11 29.21 30.32
C ALA A 244 27.35 28.29 30.29
N SER A 245 27.38 27.24 31.12
CA SER A 245 28.50 26.28 31.18
C SER A 245 28.62 25.44 29.92
N THR A 246 27.49 24.95 29.39
CA THR A 246 27.45 24.13 28.17
C THR A 246 27.76 24.99 26.94
N ARG A 247 27.25 26.23 26.93
CA ARG A 247 27.56 27.19 25.86
C ARG A 247 29.04 27.51 25.81
N SER A 248 29.72 27.76 26.93
CA SER A 248 31.14 28.03 26.97
C SER A 248 31.95 26.84 26.49
N ALA A 249 31.60 25.63 26.84
CA ALA A 249 32.26 24.42 26.38
C ALA A 249 32.11 24.26 24.84
N ILE A 250 30.90 24.46 24.29
CA ILE A 250 30.65 24.41 22.84
C ILE A 250 31.47 25.49 22.10
N LEU A 251 31.46 26.72 22.62
CA LEU A 251 32.23 27.81 22.04
C LEU A 251 33.75 27.56 22.11
N THR A 252 34.26 26.90 23.16
CA THR A 252 35.65 26.50 23.25
C THR A 252 36.03 25.47 22.19
N ILE A 253 35.15 24.48 21.93
CA ILE A 253 35.36 23.53 20.83
C ILE A 253 35.29 24.25 19.48
N ALA A 254 34.37 25.19 19.31
CA ALA A 254 34.20 25.99 18.10
C ALA A 254 35.43 26.92 17.85
N SER A 255 36.14 27.32 18.87
CA SER A 255 37.35 28.15 18.72
C SER A 255 38.53 27.43 18.06
N TRP A 256 38.51 26.09 18.00
CA TRP A 256 39.52 25.28 17.33
C TRP A 256 39.26 25.13 15.82
N SER A 257 38.13 25.60 15.33
CA SER A 257 37.74 25.60 13.92
C SER A 257 36.86 26.81 13.62
N THR A 258 36.32 26.93 12.41
CA THR A 258 35.29 27.93 12.18
C THR A 258 33.98 27.49 12.87
N THR A 259 33.19 28.46 13.33
CA THR A 259 31.87 28.20 13.99
C THR A 259 30.99 27.28 13.17
N ASP A 260 31.03 27.44 11.84
CA ASP A 260 30.22 26.62 10.91
C ASP A 260 30.69 25.16 10.89
N VAL A 261 32.01 24.93 10.81
CA VAL A 261 32.60 23.58 10.81
C VAL A 261 32.28 22.86 12.12
N ALA A 262 32.40 23.56 13.27
CA ALA A 262 32.06 22.99 14.56
C ALA A 262 30.57 22.64 14.66
N PHE A 263 29.69 23.53 14.18
CA PHE A 263 28.25 23.32 14.17
C PHE A 263 27.84 22.12 13.29
N TYR A 264 28.34 22.08 12.05
CA TYR A 264 28.03 20.97 11.12
C TYR A 264 28.63 19.63 11.59
N SER A 265 29.83 19.66 12.20
CA SER A 265 30.44 18.46 12.78
C SER A 265 29.62 17.90 13.93
N LEU A 266 29.15 18.78 14.85
CA LEU A 266 28.27 18.39 15.94
C LEU A 266 26.93 17.85 15.43
N TYR A 267 26.37 18.51 14.41
CA TYR A 267 25.14 18.09 13.75
C TYR A 267 25.28 16.69 13.13
N LEU A 268 26.36 16.45 12.37
CA LEU A 268 26.64 15.16 11.76
C LEU A 268 26.87 14.07 12.83
N PHE A 269 27.66 14.37 13.86
CA PHE A 269 27.92 13.44 14.97
C PHE A 269 26.62 13.00 15.66
N LEU A 270 25.68 13.91 15.85
CA LEU A 270 24.41 13.62 16.50
C LEU A 270 23.35 13.05 15.54
N ALA A 271 23.51 13.24 14.23
CA ALA A 271 22.68 12.57 13.22
C ALA A 271 22.93 11.04 13.16
N LEU A 272 24.13 10.57 13.51
CA LEU A 272 24.46 9.14 13.51
C LEU A 272 23.60 8.33 14.50
N PRO A 273 23.52 8.66 15.79
CA PRO A 273 22.64 7.95 16.71
C PRO A 273 21.16 8.08 16.34
N VAL A 274 20.72 9.24 15.84
CA VAL A 274 19.34 9.43 15.35
C VAL A 274 19.05 8.47 14.19
N GLY A 275 19.96 8.39 13.21
CA GLY A 275 19.84 7.46 12.09
C GLY A 275 19.84 6.00 12.52
N TRP A 276 20.66 5.63 13.50
CA TRP A 276 20.70 4.28 14.06
C TRP A 276 19.37 3.91 14.76
N PHE A 277 18.83 4.80 15.60
CA PHE A 277 17.54 4.60 16.26
C PHE A 277 16.40 4.56 15.24
N ALA A 278 16.40 5.44 14.23
CA ALA A 278 15.43 5.43 13.15
C ALA A 278 15.44 4.11 12.37
N TRP A 279 16.63 3.61 12.01
CA TRP A 279 16.78 2.32 11.36
C TRP A 279 16.28 1.16 12.22
N ARG A 280 16.59 1.16 13.52
CA ARG A 280 16.11 0.15 14.45
C ARG A 280 14.59 0.19 14.61
N ALA A 281 14.00 1.37 14.66
CA ALA A 281 12.55 1.55 14.70
C ALA A 281 11.88 1.07 13.40
N LEU A 282 12.47 1.36 12.23
CA LEU A 282 12.00 0.86 10.93
C LEU A 282 12.01 -0.66 10.87
N ARG A 283 13.07 -1.31 11.36
CA ARG A 283 13.11 -2.77 11.49
C ARG A 283 12.02 -3.29 12.42
N GLY A 284 11.78 -2.63 13.53
CA GLY A 284 10.68 -2.94 14.45
C GLY A 284 9.29 -2.82 13.79
N LEU A 285 9.11 -1.79 12.97
CA LEU A 285 7.90 -1.60 12.17
C LEU A 285 7.77 -2.73 11.12
N ALA A 286 8.82 -3.05 10.37
CA ALA A 286 8.80 -4.13 9.40
C ALA A 286 8.46 -5.49 10.06
N ALA A 287 9.06 -5.79 11.21
CA ALA A 287 8.72 -6.98 11.99
C ALA A 287 7.28 -6.98 12.53
N ALA A 288 6.73 -5.83 12.88
CA ALA A 288 5.33 -5.71 13.28
C ALA A 288 4.37 -5.92 12.09
N TYR A 289 4.76 -5.48 10.88
CA TYR A 289 4.05 -5.81 9.65
C TYR A 289 4.07 -7.33 9.40
N GLY A 290 5.24 -7.99 9.51
CA GLY A 290 5.34 -9.46 9.41
C GLY A 290 4.41 -10.18 10.38
N ARG A 291 4.25 -9.67 11.61
CA ARG A 291 3.34 -10.20 12.64
C ARG A 291 1.88 -9.73 12.51
N LYS A 292 1.51 -9.10 11.41
CA LYS A 292 0.15 -8.65 11.10
C LYS A 292 -0.48 -7.65 12.08
N ARG A 293 0.35 -6.86 12.75
CA ARG A 293 -0.16 -5.81 13.65
C ARG A 293 -0.76 -4.63 12.88
N TYR A 294 -0.40 -4.47 11.62
CA TYR A 294 -0.97 -3.50 10.68
C TYR A 294 -0.69 -3.93 9.23
N SER A 295 -1.43 -3.35 8.29
CA SER A 295 -1.18 -3.50 6.85
C SER A 295 -0.24 -2.39 6.33
N ASP A 296 0.33 -2.59 5.12
CA ASP A 296 1.09 -1.58 4.39
C ASP A 296 0.31 -0.25 4.25
N ILE A 297 -0.99 -0.35 3.98
CA ILE A 297 -1.86 0.81 3.80
C ILE A 297 -2.21 1.48 5.13
N GLN A 298 -2.44 0.71 6.19
CA GLN A 298 -2.60 1.29 7.53
C GLN A 298 -1.37 2.08 7.94
N LEU A 299 -0.16 1.57 7.65
CA LEU A 299 1.06 2.30 7.92
C LEU A 299 1.13 3.64 7.18
N ILE A 300 0.79 3.66 5.88
CA ILE A 300 0.73 4.91 5.10
C ILE A 300 -0.24 5.91 5.73
N VAL A 301 -1.45 5.45 6.05
CA VAL A 301 -2.50 6.30 6.63
C VAL A 301 -2.08 6.85 7.99
N ASP A 302 -1.53 6.00 8.86
CA ASP A 302 -1.04 6.41 10.18
C ASP A 302 0.12 7.42 10.05
N CYS A 303 1.02 7.24 9.09
CA CYS A 303 2.08 8.22 8.82
C CYS A 303 1.51 9.58 8.39
N TRP A 304 0.46 9.63 7.58
CA TRP A 304 -0.18 10.90 7.22
C TRP A 304 -0.77 11.61 8.45
N PHE A 305 -1.48 10.90 9.33
CA PHE A 305 -1.99 11.49 10.56
C PHE A 305 -0.87 11.95 11.49
N LEU A 306 0.25 11.23 11.55
CA LEU A 306 1.43 11.65 12.31
C LEU A 306 2.08 12.92 11.72
N ILE A 307 2.17 13.03 10.40
CA ILE A 307 2.68 14.24 9.73
C ILE A 307 1.80 15.46 10.07
N VAL A 308 0.48 15.28 10.02
CA VAL A 308 -0.46 16.35 10.41
C VAL A 308 -0.37 16.66 11.90
N ALA A 309 -0.18 15.66 12.76
CA ALA A 309 0.05 15.90 14.18
C ALA A 309 1.32 16.70 14.42
N MET A 310 2.42 16.39 13.74
CA MET A 310 3.67 17.16 13.83
C MET A 310 3.49 18.59 13.33
N GLU A 311 2.81 18.77 12.19
CA GLU A 311 2.50 20.09 11.68
C GLU A 311 1.65 20.89 12.69
N ALA A 312 0.59 20.29 13.23
CA ALA A 312 -0.25 20.93 14.25
C ALA A 312 0.53 21.28 15.52
N ILE A 313 1.44 20.40 15.97
CA ILE A 313 2.31 20.68 17.13
C ILE A 313 3.14 21.93 16.87
N VAL A 314 3.81 22.00 15.72
CA VAL A 314 4.74 23.09 15.41
C VAL A 314 3.99 24.42 15.17
N THR A 315 2.88 24.38 14.45
CA THR A 315 2.20 25.61 13.97
C THR A 315 1.14 26.13 14.93
N GLN A 316 0.46 25.24 15.66
CA GLN A 316 -0.75 25.60 16.41
C GLN A 316 -0.66 25.36 17.90
N LEU A 317 0.19 24.43 18.37
CA LEU A 317 0.14 23.98 19.75
C LEU A 317 1.35 24.43 20.59
N VAL A 318 2.57 24.41 20.03
CA VAL A 318 3.77 24.77 20.79
C VAL A 318 3.84 26.26 21.09
N ILE A 319 3.36 27.12 20.19
CA ILE A 319 3.36 28.57 20.40
C ILE A 319 2.53 28.95 21.64
N PRO A 320 1.22 28.54 21.74
CA PRO A 320 0.39 28.92 22.88
C PRO A 320 0.61 28.07 24.14
N PHE A 321 0.88 26.77 23.98
CA PHE A 321 0.94 25.82 25.10
C PHE A 321 2.38 25.43 25.50
N GLY A 322 3.39 25.93 24.79
CA GLY A 322 4.77 25.52 25.05
C GLY A 322 4.95 24.02 24.83
N LEU A 323 5.73 23.37 25.71
CA LEU A 323 6.00 21.93 25.63
C LEU A 323 4.75 21.05 25.84
N VAL A 324 3.69 21.59 26.47
CA VAL A 324 2.40 20.86 26.63
C VAL A 324 1.69 20.67 25.29
N GLY A 325 1.98 21.47 24.28
CA GLY A 325 1.47 21.27 22.92
C GLY A 325 1.87 19.93 22.31
N ILE A 326 3.03 19.38 22.68
CA ILE A 326 3.51 18.08 22.18
C ILE A 326 2.59 16.93 22.63
N PRO A 327 2.30 16.73 23.93
CA PRO A 327 1.35 15.69 24.33
C PRO A 327 -0.07 15.91 23.81
N ILE A 328 -0.51 17.15 23.56
CA ILE A 328 -1.82 17.41 22.94
C ILE A 328 -1.86 16.86 21.52
N GLY A 329 -0.85 17.14 20.70
CA GLY A 329 -0.76 16.60 19.33
C GLY A 329 -0.60 15.08 19.31
N ALA A 330 0.16 14.51 20.26
CA ALA A 330 0.25 13.06 20.42
C ALA A 330 -1.11 12.45 20.83
N ALA A 331 -1.86 13.11 21.72
CA ALA A 331 -3.20 12.68 22.11
C ALA A 331 -4.18 12.69 20.93
N ALA A 332 -4.09 13.67 20.03
CA ALA A 332 -4.91 13.69 18.82
C ALA A 332 -4.70 12.41 17.99
N PHE A 333 -3.44 11.98 17.80
CA PHE A 333 -3.14 10.73 17.10
C PHE A 333 -3.65 9.50 17.87
N VAL A 334 -3.50 9.48 19.19
CA VAL A 334 -4.01 8.38 20.05
C VAL A 334 -5.53 8.29 19.95
N PHE A 335 -6.25 9.41 20.02
CA PHE A 335 -7.71 9.43 19.86
C PHE A 335 -8.16 8.99 18.47
N TYR A 336 -7.45 9.39 17.42
CA TYR A 336 -7.68 8.84 16.07
C TYR A 336 -7.61 7.31 16.10
N ARG A 337 -6.51 6.72 16.57
CA ARG A 337 -6.31 5.27 16.61
C ARG A 337 -7.31 4.55 17.50
N ALA A 338 -7.58 5.12 18.68
CA ALA A 338 -8.56 4.58 19.61
C ALA A 338 -9.98 4.58 19.01
N THR A 339 -10.36 5.65 18.31
CA THR A 339 -11.67 5.75 17.64
C THR A 339 -11.79 4.73 16.52
N VAL A 340 -10.76 4.59 15.67
CA VAL A 340 -10.76 3.54 14.61
C VAL A 340 -10.90 2.15 15.24
N ALA A 341 -10.13 1.86 16.29
CA ALA A 341 -10.20 0.57 16.97
C ALA A 341 -11.56 0.32 17.63
N LEU A 342 -12.11 1.32 18.30
CA LEU A 342 -13.42 1.25 18.96
C LEU A 342 -14.56 1.02 17.96
N VAL A 343 -14.55 1.73 16.85
CA VAL A 343 -15.58 1.56 15.81
C VAL A 343 -15.52 0.16 15.18
N LEU A 344 -14.31 -0.33 14.89
CA LEU A 344 -14.14 -1.68 14.33
C LEU A 344 -14.40 -2.78 15.38
N TRP A 345 -14.22 -2.51 16.66
CA TRP A 345 -14.61 -3.40 17.74
C TRP A 345 -16.14 -3.43 17.93
N ALA A 346 -16.79 -2.27 17.98
CA ALA A 346 -18.24 -2.16 18.13
C ALA A 346 -19.00 -2.61 16.87
N TRP A 347 -18.40 -2.47 15.73
CA TRP A 347 -18.97 -2.84 14.43
C TRP A 347 -17.97 -3.70 13.63
N PRO A 348 -17.75 -4.96 14.07
CA PRO A 348 -16.72 -5.82 13.53
C PRO A 348 -16.91 -6.11 12.04
N LEU A 349 -15.81 -6.24 11.34
CA LEU A 349 -15.86 -6.67 9.94
C LEU A 349 -16.47 -8.07 9.85
N PRO A 350 -17.27 -8.37 8.78
CA PRO A 350 -17.83 -9.69 8.58
C PRO A 350 -16.74 -10.77 8.68
N ALA A 351 -16.99 -11.79 9.50
CA ALA A 351 -16.03 -12.87 9.66
C ALA A 351 -15.88 -13.62 8.33
N ARG A 352 -14.66 -13.74 7.86
CA ARG A 352 -14.31 -14.65 6.75
C ARG A 352 -13.19 -15.55 7.19
N PRO A 353 -13.51 -16.79 7.58
CA PRO A 353 -12.51 -17.79 7.86
C PRO A 353 -11.58 -17.98 6.64
N ALA A 354 -10.31 -18.23 6.88
CA ALA A 354 -9.33 -18.43 5.81
C ALA A 354 -9.69 -19.58 4.87
N ASP A 355 -10.45 -20.56 5.37
CA ASP A 355 -10.97 -21.70 4.63
C ASP A 355 -12.09 -21.35 3.63
N ARG A 356 -12.76 -20.22 3.80
CA ARG A 356 -13.78 -19.70 2.87
C ARG A 356 -13.25 -18.60 1.93
N ALA A 357 -12.01 -18.18 2.09
CA ALA A 357 -11.41 -17.17 1.21
C ALA A 357 -10.99 -17.83 -0.10
N SER A 358 -11.41 -17.27 -1.24
CA SER A 358 -11.03 -17.77 -2.55
C SER A 358 -9.62 -17.31 -2.92
N ARG A 359 -8.73 -18.24 -3.15
CA ARG A 359 -7.32 -18.00 -3.52
C ARG A 359 -7.23 -17.76 -5.02
N LEU A 360 -6.79 -16.57 -5.41
CA LEU A 360 -6.66 -16.18 -6.81
C LEU A 360 -5.19 -16.22 -7.24
N LEU A 361 -4.87 -17.00 -8.25
CA LEU A 361 -3.58 -16.99 -8.92
C LEU A 361 -3.66 -16.14 -10.20
N LEU A 362 -2.73 -15.20 -10.35
CA LEU A 362 -2.59 -14.37 -11.53
C LEU A 362 -1.36 -14.82 -12.33
N LEU A 363 -1.58 -15.23 -13.57
CA LEU A 363 -0.55 -15.66 -14.53
C LEU A 363 -0.52 -14.73 -15.74
N ARG A 364 0.63 -14.62 -16.39
CA ARG A 364 0.81 -13.72 -17.53
C ARG A 364 1.81 -14.26 -18.55
N VAL A 365 1.72 -13.76 -19.77
CA VAL A 365 2.76 -13.93 -20.77
C VAL A 365 4.08 -13.36 -20.26
N PHE A 366 5.15 -14.15 -20.34
CA PHE A 366 6.46 -13.74 -19.86
C PHE A 366 6.95 -12.46 -20.53
N GLY A 367 7.54 -11.59 -19.73
CA GLY A 367 8.04 -10.28 -20.11
C GLY A 367 7.30 -9.14 -19.40
N TYR A 368 8.02 -8.06 -19.13
CA TYR A 368 7.43 -6.88 -18.51
C TYR A 368 6.57 -6.10 -19.50
N GLN A 369 5.28 -6.01 -19.22
CA GLN A 369 4.35 -5.18 -19.98
C GLN A 369 3.59 -4.27 -19.01
N ALA A 370 3.72 -2.96 -19.16
CA ALA A 370 3.05 -1.99 -18.31
C ALA A 370 1.52 -2.13 -18.30
N ARG A 371 0.92 -2.59 -19.41
CA ARG A 371 -0.53 -2.85 -19.54
C ARG A 371 -0.98 -4.01 -18.64
N THR A 372 -0.24 -5.12 -18.65
CA THR A 372 -0.52 -6.29 -17.79
C THR A 372 -0.37 -5.95 -16.33
N GLU A 373 0.70 -5.22 -15.97
CA GLU A 373 0.93 -4.75 -14.60
C GLU A 373 -0.21 -3.88 -14.09
N SER A 374 -0.70 -2.95 -14.93
CA SER A 374 -1.83 -2.09 -14.57
C SER A 374 -3.12 -2.90 -14.35
N LEU A 375 -3.37 -3.91 -15.17
CA LEU A 375 -4.53 -4.79 -15.03
C LEU A 375 -4.46 -5.60 -13.74
N PHE A 376 -3.32 -6.24 -13.49
CA PHE A 376 -3.13 -7.06 -12.28
C PHE A 376 -3.20 -6.24 -11.00
N ASP A 377 -2.61 -5.05 -10.98
CA ASP A 377 -2.73 -4.13 -9.86
C ASP A 377 -4.20 -3.76 -9.56
N GLN A 378 -5.00 -3.53 -10.61
CA GLN A 378 -6.41 -3.21 -10.46
C GLN A 378 -7.25 -4.43 -10.01
N LEU A 379 -6.96 -5.62 -10.54
CA LEU A 379 -7.62 -6.86 -10.11
C LEU A 379 -7.25 -7.21 -8.68
N ALA A 380 -5.96 -7.20 -8.34
CA ALA A 380 -5.47 -7.49 -7.00
C ALA A 380 -6.08 -6.57 -5.95
N ARG A 381 -6.13 -5.25 -6.21
CA ARG A 381 -6.73 -4.28 -5.28
C ARG A 381 -8.20 -4.59 -4.96
N ARG A 382 -8.97 -5.12 -5.92
CA ARG A 382 -10.36 -5.49 -5.71
C ARG A 382 -10.47 -6.87 -5.06
N TRP A 383 -9.69 -7.84 -5.55
CA TRP A 383 -9.74 -9.21 -5.07
C TRP A 383 -9.32 -9.37 -3.62
N ARG A 384 -8.41 -8.54 -3.13
CA ARG A 384 -7.95 -8.55 -1.71
C ARG A 384 -9.07 -8.43 -0.67
N PHE A 385 -10.26 -8.03 -1.05
CA PHE A 385 -11.44 -8.07 -0.17
C PHE A 385 -12.13 -9.44 -0.18
N TYR A 386 -11.88 -10.26 -1.20
CA TYR A 386 -12.48 -11.57 -1.40
C TYR A 386 -11.58 -12.72 -0.95
N GLY A 387 -10.29 -12.61 -1.20
CA GLY A 387 -9.32 -13.63 -0.88
C GLY A 387 -7.86 -13.18 -1.11
N PRO A 388 -6.90 -14.03 -0.75
CA PRO A 388 -5.49 -13.79 -1.04
C PRO A 388 -5.24 -13.87 -2.54
N VAL A 389 -4.31 -13.03 -3.01
CA VAL A 389 -3.81 -13.03 -4.38
C VAL A 389 -2.44 -13.69 -4.39
N GLN A 390 -2.18 -14.54 -5.35
CA GLN A 390 -0.91 -15.20 -5.57
C GLN A 390 -0.35 -14.79 -6.93
N LEU A 391 0.93 -14.52 -6.99
CA LEU A 391 1.67 -14.17 -8.20
C LEU A 391 2.93 -15.01 -8.26
N ILE A 392 3.22 -15.54 -9.44
CA ILE A 392 4.51 -16.14 -9.73
C ILE A 392 5.31 -15.17 -10.60
N ALA A 393 6.54 -14.93 -10.25
CA ALA A 393 7.38 -13.94 -10.89
C ALA A 393 8.81 -14.44 -11.10
N GLY A 394 9.35 -14.14 -12.26
CA GLY A 394 10.77 -14.34 -12.54
C GLY A 394 11.62 -13.26 -11.85
N THR A 395 12.93 -13.49 -11.81
CA THR A 395 13.90 -12.58 -11.18
C THR A 395 14.01 -11.22 -11.85
N ASP A 396 13.75 -11.12 -13.16
CA ASP A 396 13.68 -9.87 -13.92
C ASP A 396 12.56 -8.97 -13.44
N LEU A 397 11.48 -9.59 -12.99
CA LEU A 397 10.30 -8.90 -12.50
C LEU A 397 10.50 -8.38 -11.07
N ALA A 398 11.11 -9.17 -10.20
CA ALA A 398 11.40 -8.79 -8.82
C ALA A 398 12.14 -7.44 -8.72
N MET A 399 12.97 -7.11 -9.73
CA MET A 399 13.66 -5.83 -9.80
C MET A 399 12.76 -4.66 -10.25
N ARG A 400 11.62 -4.94 -10.87
CA ARG A 400 10.76 -3.91 -11.50
C ARG A 400 9.43 -3.70 -10.81
N THR A 401 8.95 -4.71 -10.09
CA THR A 401 7.58 -4.75 -9.55
C THR A 401 7.52 -4.90 -8.03
N ALA A 402 8.52 -4.36 -7.32
CA ALA A 402 8.50 -4.37 -5.85
C ALA A 402 7.20 -3.81 -5.29
N ASP A 403 6.59 -4.53 -4.35
CA ASP A 403 5.44 -4.11 -3.58
C ASP A 403 5.87 -3.63 -2.17
N PRO A 404 5.02 -2.87 -1.43
CA PRO A 404 5.35 -2.43 -0.07
C PRO A 404 5.74 -3.57 0.87
N GLY A 405 5.11 -4.74 0.71
CA GLY A 405 5.42 -5.95 1.48
C GLY A 405 6.84 -6.47 1.26
N ASP A 406 7.33 -6.41 0.01
CA ASP A 406 8.68 -6.83 -0.36
C ASP A 406 9.74 -5.91 0.24
N VAL A 407 9.48 -4.59 0.18
CA VAL A 407 10.38 -3.59 0.77
C VAL A 407 10.44 -3.72 2.28
N LEU A 408 9.31 -3.96 2.95
CA LEU A 408 9.27 -4.22 4.38
C LEU A 408 9.98 -5.53 4.76
N SER A 409 9.80 -6.59 3.97
CA SER A 409 10.51 -7.87 4.14
C SER A 409 12.02 -7.71 3.93
N PHE A 410 12.44 -6.85 2.98
CA PHE A 410 13.84 -6.48 2.79
C PHE A 410 14.42 -5.77 4.01
N VAL A 411 13.72 -4.78 4.57
CA VAL A 411 14.16 -4.05 5.78
C VAL A 411 14.26 -4.98 7.00
N GLU A 412 13.37 -5.96 7.09
CA GLU A 412 13.41 -6.99 8.15
C GLU A 412 14.57 -7.99 7.95
N GLY A 413 15.13 -8.07 6.74
CA GLY A 413 16.18 -9.02 6.38
C GLY A 413 15.67 -10.37 5.89
N ARG A 414 14.38 -10.47 5.57
CA ARG A 414 13.69 -11.70 5.12
C ARG A 414 13.43 -11.74 3.60
N LEU A 415 14.10 -10.89 2.82
CA LEU A 415 13.88 -10.86 1.38
C LEU A 415 14.14 -12.21 0.71
N ARG A 416 15.12 -12.99 1.22
CA ARG A 416 15.46 -14.31 0.68
C ARG A 416 14.31 -15.31 0.82
N ASP A 417 13.47 -15.18 1.86
CA ASP A 417 12.34 -16.07 2.12
C ASP A 417 11.24 -15.97 1.05
N LEU A 418 11.28 -14.90 0.23
CA LEU A 418 10.34 -14.70 -0.88
C LEU A 418 10.75 -15.47 -2.14
N TYR A 419 11.99 -16.01 -2.18
CA TYR A 419 12.57 -16.67 -3.34
C TYR A 419 12.55 -18.18 -3.22
N VAL A 420 12.13 -18.86 -4.28
CA VAL A 420 12.31 -20.29 -4.47
C VAL A 420 13.62 -20.50 -5.23
N THR A 421 14.68 -20.84 -4.50
CA THR A 421 16.03 -21.01 -5.05
C THR A 421 16.33 -22.47 -5.39
N SER A 422 15.60 -23.40 -4.83
CA SER A 422 15.71 -24.84 -5.07
C SER A 422 14.35 -25.53 -4.95
N ALA A 423 14.23 -26.76 -5.43
CA ALA A 423 13.01 -27.55 -5.27
C ALA A 423 12.66 -27.81 -3.78
N ALA A 424 13.66 -27.88 -2.90
CA ALA A 424 13.46 -28.06 -1.47
C ALA A 424 12.80 -26.85 -0.78
N ASP A 425 12.89 -25.67 -1.38
CA ASP A 425 12.31 -24.42 -0.83
C ASP A 425 10.80 -24.31 -1.12
N ILE A 426 10.28 -25.10 -2.07
CA ILE A 426 8.91 -24.95 -2.59
C ILE A 426 7.89 -25.13 -1.46
N ASP A 427 7.98 -26.24 -0.72
CA ASP A 427 7.02 -26.59 0.33
C ASP A 427 7.00 -25.56 1.44
N ALA A 428 8.18 -25.11 1.86
CA ALA A 428 8.32 -24.08 2.88
C ALA A 428 7.74 -22.75 2.40
N ARG A 429 7.95 -22.40 1.11
CA ARG A 429 7.43 -21.14 0.52
C ARG A 429 5.92 -21.17 0.36
N ILE A 430 5.36 -22.28 -0.15
CA ILE A 430 3.91 -22.43 -0.31
C ILE A 430 3.20 -22.50 1.05
N GLY A 431 3.76 -23.23 2.01
CA GLY A 431 3.24 -23.28 3.39
C GLY A 431 3.34 -21.93 4.12
N GLY A 432 4.28 -21.08 3.74
CA GLY A 432 4.48 -19.74 4.31
C GLY A 432 3.67 -18.63 3.64
N LEU A 433 2.80 -18.94 2.66
CA LEU A 433 1.94 -17.95 2.02
C LEU A 433 0.93 -17.36 3.03
N ASP A 434 0.76 -16.06 2.96
CA ASP A 434 -0.15 -15.35 3.85
C ASP A 434 -1.60 -15.48 3.39
N MET A 435 -2.37 -16.32 4.09
CA MET A 435 -3.76 -16.65 3.77
C MET A 435 -4.77 -15.98 4.71
N THR A 436 -4.31 -15.09 5.60
CA THR A 436 -5.18 -14.42 6.57
C THR A 436 -5.36 -12.94 6.27
N ARG A 437 -6.40 -12.31 6.80
CA ARG A 437 -6.67 -10.88 6.63
C ARG A 437 -5.80 -10.03 7.55
N ASP A 438 -5.47 -8.86 7.06
CA ASP A 438 -4.95 -7.77 7.89
C ASP A 438 -6.09 -7.06 8.65
N GLY A 439 -5.74 -6.22 9.61
CA GLY A 439 -6.70 -5.46 10.42
C GLY A 439 -7.60 -4.51 9.62
N ASP A 440 -7.25 -4.22 8.38
CA ASP A 440 -8.07 -3.43 7.44
C ASP A 440 -9.04 -4.29 6.60
N GLY A 441 -9.18 -5.57 6.93
CA GLY A 441 -10.13 -6.49 6.30
C GLY A 441 -9.70 -7.02 4.94
N ARG A 442 -8.47 -6.74 4.49
CA ARG A 442 -7.95 -7.20 3.20
C ARG A 442 -6.93 -8.32 3.38
N PHE A 443 -6.86 -9.18 2.38
CA PHE A 443 -5.79 -10.17 2.25
C PHE A 443 -4.55 -9.54 1.59
N ARG A 444 -3.40 -10.14 1.81
CA ARG A 444 -2.14 -9.72 1.17
C ARG A 444 -2.00 -10.32 -0.23
N VAL A 445 -1.17 -9.67 -1.03
CA VAL A 445 -0.65 -10.25 -2.27
C VAL A 445 0.59 -11.06 -1.89
N ASN A 446 0.63 -12.31 -2.33
CA ASN A 446 1.74 -13.22 -2.12
C ASN A 446 2.52 -13.33 -3.43
N GLU A 447 3.65 -12.68 -3.54
CA GLU A 447 4.55 -12.83 -4.68
C GLU A 447 5.56 -13.94 -4.41
N VAL A 448 5.64 -14.92 -5.31
CA VAL A 448 6.59 -16.03 -5.26
C VAL A 448 7.61 -15.83 -6.37
N TYR A 449 8.82 -15.49 -5.98
CA TYR A 449 9.91 -15.26 -6.92
C TYR A 449 10.63 -16.56 -7.23
N CYS A 450 10.70 -16.93 -8.51
CA CYS A 450 11.29 -18.17 -8.97
C CYS A 450 12.51 -17.92 -9.87
N LEU A 451 13.46 -18.82 -9.81
CA LEU A 451 14.53 -18.93 -10.80
C LEU A 451 14.02 -19.71 -12.03
N ASN A 452 14.78 -19.64 -13.13
CA ASN A 452 14.37 -20.26 -14.41
C ASN A 452 14.12 -21.77 -14.35
N ASP A 453 14.74 -22.46 -13.40
CA ASP A 453 14.63 -23.90 -13.20
C ASP A 453 13.60 -24.30 -12.13
N THR A 454 13.15 -23.37 -11.28
CA THR A 454 12.23 -23.67 -10.17
C THR A 454 10.78 -23.24 -10.44
N TRP A 455 10.51 -22.41 -11.47
CA TRP A 455 9.16 -21.86 -11.68
C TRP A 455 8.12 -22.92 -12.06
N LYS A 456 8.50 -23.95 -12.86
CA LYS A 456 7.57 -25.02 -13.26
C LYS A 456 7.06 -25.84 -12.08
N PRO A 457 7.92 -26.41 -11.21
CA PRO A 457 7.44 -27.13 -10.04
C PRO A 457 6.74 -26.21 -9.05
N THR A 458 7.15 -24.95 -8.94
CA THR A 458 6.44 -23.97 -8.08
C THR A 458 5.04 -23.66 -8.60
N LEU A 459 4.85 -23.57 -9.93
CA LEU A 459 3.52 -23.41 -10.52
C LEU A 459 2.62 -24.59 -10.18
N ALA A 460 3.11 -25.82 -10.33
CA ALA A 460 2.34 -27.01 -9.99
C ALA A 460 1.93 -27.02 -8.50
N ALA A 461 2.84 -26.65 -7.61
CA ALA A 461 2.56 -26.52 -6.18
C ALA A 461 1.54 -25.40 -5.88
N LEU A 462 1.63 -24.25 -6.54
CA LEU A 462 0.65 -23.16 -6.41
C LEU A 462 -0.74 -23.59 -6.90
N LEU A 463 -0.83 -24.30 -8.01
CA LEU A 463 -2.10 -24.77 -8.55
C LEU A 463 -2.81 -25.73 -7.58
N SER A 464 -2.09 -26.52 -6.80
CA SER A 464 -2.67 -27.43 -5.79
C SER A 464 -3.37 -26.68 -4.65
N VAL A 465 -2.98 -25.44 -4.38
CA VAL A 465 -3.54 -24.60 -3.31
C VAL A 465 -4.39 -23.44 -3.81
N THR A 466 -4.63 -23.34 -5.11
CA THR A 466 -5.36 -22.24 -5.78
C THR A 466 -6.82 -22.63 -6.03
N ASP A 467 -7.74 -21.68 -5.86
CA ASP A 467 -9.17 -21.89 -6.13
C ASP A 467 -9.58 -21.34 -7.50
N LEU A 468 -9.00 -20.21 -7.92
CA LEU A 468 -9.31 -19.50 -9.17
C LEU A 468 -8.04 -19.02 -9.84
N VAL A 469 -8.02 -19.03 -11.17
CA VAL A 469 -6.88 -18.55 -11.97
C VAL A 469 -7.33 -17.52 -12.99
N VAL A 470 -6.60 -16.42 -13.07
CA VAL A 470 -6.66 -15.50 -14.21
C VAL A 470 -5.35 -15.59 -14.97
N MET A 471 -5.41 -15.83 -16.25
CA MET A 471 -4.24 -15.82 -17.13
C MET A 471 -4.39 -14.73 -18.19
N ASP A 472 -3.46 -13.79 -18.20
CA ASP A 472 -3.39 -12.72 -19.20
C ASP A 472 -2.63 -13.23 -20.42
N LEU A 473 -3.34 -13.45 -21.53
CA LEU A 473 -2.83 -13.95 -22.81
C LEU A 473 -2.67 -12.85 -23.86
N ARG A 474 -2.73 -11.60 -23.49
CA ARG A 474 -2.47 -10.49 -24.42
C ARG A 474 -1.02 -10.56 -24.91
N ASN A 475 -0.83 -10.43 -26.22
CA ASN A 475 0.43 -10.71 -26.93
C ASN A 475 0.91 -12.18 -26.88
N PHE A 476 0.00 -13.13 -26.62
CA PHE A 476 0.32 -14.54 -26.71
C PHE A 476 0.57 -14.97 -28.15
N SER A 477 1.67 -15.67 -28.39
CA SER A 477 2.11 -16.14 -29.69
C SER A 477 2.93 -17.43 -29.60
N GLN A 478 3.32 -18.02 -30.73
CA GLN A 478 4.16 -19.24 -30.77
C GLN A 478 5.49 -19.11 -30.02
N HIS A 479 6.02 -17.90 -29.84
CA HIS A 479 7.28 -17.67 -29.12
C HIS A 479 7.16 -17.81 -27.59
N ASN A 480 5.95 -17.89 -27.08
CA ASN A 480 5.69 -17.94 -25.63
C ASN A 480 5.58 -19.39 -25.11
N SER A 481 6.67 -20.17 -25.25
CA SER A 481 6.69 -21.59 -24.84
C SER A 481 6.36 -21.81 -23.35
N GLY A 482 6.73 -20.86 -22.48
CA GLY A 482 6.37 -20.89 -21.06
C GLY A 482 4.86 -20.82 -20.85
N CYS A 483 4.17 -19.92 -21.53
CA CYS A 483 2.71 -19.78 -21.44
C CYS A 483 1.97 -21.00 -21.99
N ARG A 484 2.52 -21.63 -23.04
CA ARG A 484 1.98 -22.92 -23.52
C ARG A 484 2.02 -23.97 -22.41
N PHE A 485 3.16 -24.12 -21.74
CA PHE A 485 3.29 -25.03 -20.60
C PHE A 485 2.30 -24.69 -19.47
N GLU A 486 2.16 -23.41 -19.14
CA GLU A 486 1.20 -22.96 -18.12
C GLU A 486 -0.23 -23.32 -18.49
N LEU A 487 -0.66 -23.06 -19.73
CA LEU A 487 -1.98 -23.44 -20.24
C LEU A 487 -2.23 -24.95 -20.15
N GLU A 488 -1.26 -25.77 -20.56
CA GLU A 488 -1.33 -27.24 -20.45
C GLU A 488 -1.51 -27.67 -18.99
N GLN A 489 -0.76 -27.08 -18.06
CA GLN A 489 -0.89 -27.36 -16.63
C GLN A 489 -2.24 -26.93 -16.04
N LEU A 490 -2.77 -25.77 -16.49
CA LEU A 490 -4.09 -25.29 -16.06
C LEU A 490 -5.21 -26.24 -16.49
N VAL A 491 -5.20 -26.68 -17.75
CA VAL A 491 -6.21 -27.62 -18.26
C VAL A 491 -6.14 -28.98 -17.55
N GLN A 492 -4.93 -29.44 -17.21
CA GLN A 492 -4.73 -30.73 -16.55
C GLN A 492 -5.13 -30.74 -15.06
N ASN A 493 -4.90 -29.63 -14.35
CA ASN A 493 -4.98 -29.59 -12.89
C ASN A 493 -6.15 -28.77 -12.35
N LEU A 494 -6.79 -27.94 -13.19
CA LEU A 494 -7.83 -27.03 -12.75
C LEU A 494 -9.16 -27.36 -13.43
N ARG A 495 -10.26 -27.22 -12.71
CA ARG A 495 -11.60 -27.23 -13.32
C ARG A 495 -11.75 -26.00 -14.22
N SER A 496 -12.27 -26.20 -15.41
CA SER A 496 -12.39 -25.14 -16.42
C SER A 496 -13.28 -23.97 -15.97
N ASP A 497 -14.29 -24.21 -15.12
CA ASP A 497 -15.12 -23.16 -14.54
C ASP A 497 -14.37 -22.22 -13.57
N ARG A 498 -13.13 -22.58 -13.20
CA ARG A 498 -12.24 -21.79 -12.31
C ARG A 498 -11.16 -21.01 -13.06
N LEU A 499 -11.21 -21.03 -14.39
CA LEU A 499 -10.21 -20.40 -15.26
C LEU A 499 -10.81 -19.24 -16.03
N VAL A 500 -10.19 -18.07 -15.92
CA VAL A 500 -10.49 -16.88 -16.69
C VAL A 500 -9.28 -16.55 -17.57
N LEU A 501 -9.45 -16.59 -18.88
CA LEU A 501 -8.44 -16.26 -19.87
C LEU A 501 -8.72 -14.85 -20.41
N ILE A 502 -7.75 -13.97 -20.32
CA ILE A 502 -7.83 -12.59 -20.83
C ILE A 502 -7.12 -12.53 -22.16
N CYS A 503 -7.82 -12.06 -23.18
CA CYS A 503 -7.34 -11.92 -24.55
C CYS A 503 -7.58 -10.50 -25.06
N ASP A 504 -6.87 -10.13 -26.13
CA ASP A 504 -7.13 -8.92 -26.92
C ASP A 504 -6.85 -9.21 -28.41
N GLY A 505 -6.88 -8.17 -29.24
CA GLY A 505 -6.60 -8.29 -30.68
C GLY A 505 -5.19 -8.76 -31.01
N SER A 506 -4.25 -8.74 -30.06
CA SER A 506 -2.87 -9.23 -30.23
C SER A 506 -2.68 -10.72 -29.88
N THR A 507 -3.71 -11.35 -29.32
CA THR A 507 -3.69 -12.77 -28.94
C THR A 507 -3.88 -13.67 -30.16
N ASP A 508 -2.97 -14.61 -30.36
CA ASP A 508 -3.13 -15.67 -31.41
C ASP A 508 -4.22 -16.66 -30.98
N GLN A 509 -5.46 -16.33 -31.34
CA GLN A 509 -6.64 -17.11 -30.95
C GLN A 509 -6.66 -18.51 -31.57
N LEU A 510 -6.08 -18.68 -32.78
CA LEU A 510 -6.04 -19.99 -33.44
C LEU A 510 -5.09 -20.92 -32.68
N LEU A 511 -3.90 -20.43 -32.36
CA LEU A 511 -2.93 -21.15 -31.55
C LEU A 511 -3.49 -21.48 -30.14
N LEU A 512 -4.17 -20.52 -29.51
CA LEU A 512 -4.78 -20.72 -28.20
C LEU A 512 -5.81 -21.87 -28.25
N ARG A 513 -6.71 -21.86 -29.23
CA ARG A 513 -7.71 -22.93 -29.41
C ARG A 513 -7.03 -24.27 -29.62
N THR A 514 -6.05 -24.34 -30.53
CA THR A 514 -5.31 -25.58 -30.78
C THR A 514 -4.68 -26.16 -29.51
N ILE A 515 -4.03 -25.32 -28.68
CA ILE A 515 -3.41 -25.78 -27.42
C ILE A 515 -4.45 -26.26 -26.42
N LEU A 516 -5.58 -25.57 -26.32
CA LEU A 516 -6.65 -25.96 -25.41
C LEU A 516 -7.27 -27.29 -25.86
N ASP A 517 -7.52 -27.48 -27.16
CA ASP A 517 -8.07 -28.71 -27.73
C ASP A 517 -7.10 -29.90 -27.54
N GLU A 518 -5.81 -29.71 -27.87
CA GLU A 518 -4.77 -30.72 -27.63
C GLU A 518 -4.64 -31.11 -26.11
N ALA A 519 -4.70 -30.12 -25.22
CA ALA A 519 -4.61 -30.39 -23.79
C ALA A 519 -5.84 -31.13 -23.25
N MET A 520 -7.03 -30.86 -23.82
CA MET A 520 -8.27 -31.56 -23.47
C MET A 520 -8.31 -33.00 -24.00
N GLU A 521 -7.86 -33.22 -25.22
CA GLU A 521 -7.77 -34.58 -25.79
C GLU A 521 -6.87 -35.46 -24.92
N ARG A 522 -5.72 -34.93 -24.45
CA ARG A 522 -4.80 -35.65 -23.56
C ARG A 522 -5.41 -36.01 -22.22
N THR A 523 -6.32 -35.19 -21.70
CA THR A 523 -6.95 -35.40 -20.37
C THR A 523 -8.24 -36.22 -20.44
N GLY A 524 -8.72 -36.56 -21.67
CA GLY A 524 -9.99 -37.28 -21.87
C GLY A 524 -11.22 -36.49 -21.40
N THR A 525 -11.10 -35.18 -21.22
CA THR A 525 -12.14 -34.33 -20.64
C THR A 525 -12.90 -33.58 -21.73
N THR A 526 -13.94 -34.20 -22.28
CA THR A 526 -14.80 -33.62 -23.33
C THR A 526 -15.62 -32.40 -22.90
N ARG A 527 -15.63 -32.07 -21.61
CA ARG A 527 -16.50 -31.04 -21.01
C ARG A 527 -15.78 -29.74 -20.62
N ALA A 528 -14.47 -29.66 -20.73
CA ALA A 528 -13.67 -28.61 -20.09
C ALA A 528 -13.61 -27.29 -20.87
N ALA A 529 -13.64 -27.33 -22.22
CA ALA A 529 -13.50 -26.11 -23.03
C ALA A 529 -14.70 -25.17 -22.99
N SER A 530 -15.89 -25.71 -22.78
CA SER A 530 -17.11 -24.89 -22.77
C SER A 530 -17.31 -24.08 -21.47
N ALA A 531 -16.45 -24.26 -20.46
CA ALA A 531 -16.64 -23.65 -19.14
C ALA A 531 -15.55 -22.64 -18.74
N ALA A 532 -14.39 -22.61 -19.42
CA ALA A 532 -13.40 -21.55 -19.21
C ALA A 532 -13.94 -20.20 -19.73
N SER A 533 -13.88 -19.17 -18.88
CA SER A 533 -14.34 -17.83 -19.28
C SER A 533 -13.25 -17.14 -20.11
N LEU A 534 -13.53 -16.88 -21.38
CA LEU A 534 -12.66 -16.06 -22.24
C LEU A 534 -13.17 -14.62 -22.22
N VAL A 535 -12.35 -13.70 -21.75
CA VAL A 535 -12.71 -12.28 -21.58
C VAL A 535 -11.83 -11.41 -22.46
N HIS A 536 -12.45 -10.60 -23.31
CA HIS A 536 -11.74 -9.64 -24.14
C HIS A 536 -11.46 -8.36 -23.37
N VAL A 537 -10.16 -7.99 -23.23
CA VAL A 537 -9.70 -6.80 -22.50
C VAL A 537 -8.67 -6.03 -23.31
N GLU A 538 -9.08 -4.94 -23.90
CA GLU A 538 -8.20 -4.08 -24.71
C GLU A 538 -7.37 -3.11 -23.85
N THR A 539 -8.05 -2.33 -23.02
CA THR A 539 -7.46 -1.18 -22.33
C THR A 539 -7.29 -1.37 -20.84
N GLY A 540 -7.92 -2.38 -20.22
CA GLY A 540 -8.05 -2.52 -18.79
C GLY A 540 -8.97 -1.43 -18.20
N SER A 541 -10.00 -1.04 -18.95
CA SER A 541 -11.00 -0.08 -18.53
C SER A 541 -11.85 -0.60 -17.37
N GLN A 542 -12.54 0.30 -16.65
CA GLN A 542 -13.36 -0.10 -15.52
C GLN A 542 -14.49 -1.09 -15.84
N PRO A 543 -15.19 -0.98 -17.00
CA PRO A 543 -16.14 -2.00 -17.43
C PRO A 543 -15.50 -3.36 -17.66
N GLU A 544 -14.35 -3.41 -18.35
CA GLU A 544 -13.63 -4.65 -18.64
C GLU A 544 -13.16 -5.36 -17.36
N ILE A 545 -12.60 -4.59 -16.41
CA ILE A 545 -12.19 -5.15 -15.11
C ILE A 545 -13.40 -5.64 -14.30
N ARG A 546 -14.54 -4.96 -14.41
CA ARG A 546 -15.78 -5.42 -13.77
C ARG A 546 -16.22 -6.76 -14.36
N LEU A 547 -16.16 -6.91 -15.68
CA LEU A 547 -16.50 -8.17 -16.35
C LEU A 547 -15.60 -9.32 -15.89
N VAL A 548 -14.28 -9.09 -15.79
CA VAL A 548 -13.35 -10.09 -15.24
C VAL A 548 -13.73 -10.46 -13.80
N MET A 549 -14.07 -9.48 -12.96
CA MET A 549 -14.51 -9.73 -11.59
C MET A 549 -15.83 -10.51 -11.52
N GLU A 550 -16.77 -10.23 -12.41
CA GLU A 550 -18.04 -10.95 -12.52
C GLU A 550 -17.82 -12.42 -12.90
N CYS A 551 -16.93 -12.68 -13.87
CA CYS A 551 -16.52 -14.05 -14.23
C CYS A 551 -15.89 -14.80 -13.03
N LEU A 552 -15.07 -14.12 -12.23
CA LEU A 552 -14.41 -14.71 -11.07
C LEU A 552 -15.39 -14.96 -9.91
N LEU A 553 -16.39 -14.10 -9.72
CA LEU A 553 -17.35 -14.21 -8.62
C LEU A 553 -18.51 -15.15 -8.94
N ALA A 554 -18.81 -15.36 -10.21
CA ALA A 554 -19.88 -16.27 -10.67
C ALA A 554 -19.35 -17.22 -11.77
N PRO A 555 -18.42 -18.12 -11.41
CA PRO A 555 -17.83 -19.03 -12.38
C PRO A 555 -18.90 -19.89 -13.05
N GLY A 556 -18.85 -19.97 -14.39
CA GLY A 556 -19.79 -20.74 -15.20
C GLY A 556 -21.12 -20.05 -15.56
N ARG A 557 -21.38 -18.81 -15.08
CA ARG A 557 -22.62 -18.07 -15.42
C ARG A 557 -22.47 -17.11 -16.62
N VAL A 558 -21.26 -16.73 -16.97
CA VAL A 558 -21.03 -15.81 -18.08
C VAL A 558 -20.64 -16.63 -19.31
N ALA A 559 -21.61 -16.89 -20.19
CA ALA A 559 -21.35 -17.39 -21.52
C ALA A 559 -20.61 -16.31 -22.33
N ILE A 560 -19.56 -16.70 -23.01
CA ILE A 560 -18.75 -15.87 -23.87
C ILE A 560 -19.65 -15.16 -24.88
N THR A 561 -19.75 -13.86 -24.80
CA THR A 561 -20.14 -13.07 -25.97
C THR A 561 -18.89 -12.96 -26.85
N ALA A 562 -18.77 -13.90 -27.80
CA ALA A 562 -17.91 -13.72 -28.93
C ALA A 562 -18.46 -12.52 -29.73
N ALA A 563 -17.75 -11.40 -29.73
CA ALA A 563 -17.93 -10.33 -30.69
C ALA A 563 -17.05 -10.57 -31.89
#